data_eadea1417109a2f9dd12724770f9a226
#
_entry.id   eadea1417109a2f9dd12724770f9a226
#
_cell.length_a   1.000
_cell.length_b   1.000
_cell.length_c   1.000
_cell.angle_alpha   90.00
_cell.angle_beta   90.00
_cell.angle_gamma   90.00
#
_symmetry.space_group_name_H-M   'P 1'
#
loop_
_entity.id
_entity.type
_entity.pdbx_description
1 polymer ?
#
loop_
_entity_poly.entity_id
_entity_poly.type
_entity_poly.pdbx_seq_one_letter_code
_entity_poly.pdbx_strand_id
1 'polypeptide(L)'
;MPVDMKEMMAEAVRKLLMDKKVKKLTVKDIVEECQITRQSFYYHFEDIPALLQWILEQGTERMLQEARKMDGEEALRYLFLVTIQV
;
A
#
# COMPACT_ATOMS: atom_id res chain seq x y z
N MET A 1 11.62 12.51 -12.28
CA MET A 1 11.71 11.20 -11.62
C MET A 1 10.82 10.21 -12.32
N PRO A 2 11.28 8.99 -12.57
CA PRO A 2 10.38 8.00 -13.14
C PRO A 2 9.26 7.70 -12.14
N VAL A 3 8.04 7.63 -12.64
CA VAL A 3 6.88 7.32 -11.82
C VAL A 3 6.86 5.82 -11.58
N ASP A 4 6.83 5.41 -10.32
CA ASP A 4 6.72 4.01 -9.96
C ASP A 4 5.26 3.58 -10.09
N MET A 5 4.97 2.72 -11.07
CA MET A 5 3.62 2.22 -11.31
C MET A 5 3.05 1.47 -10.12
N LYS A 6 3.89 0.72 -9.41
CA LYS A 6 3.45 -0.01 -8.21
C LYS A 6 3.01 0.96 -7.11
N GLU A 7 3.76 2.04 -6.92
CA GLU A 7 3.39 3.06 -5.94
C GLU A 7 2.12 3.80 -6.35
N MET A 8 1.94 4.06 -7.64
CA MET A 8 0.70 4.67 -8.14
C MET A 8 -0.50 3.80 -7.83
N MET A 9 -0.39 2.49 -8.06
CA MET A 9 -1.45 1.55 -7.76
C MET A 9 -1.73 1.45 -6.27
N ALA A 10 -0.69 1.47 -5.44
CA ALA A 10 -0.83 1.47 -3.99
C ALA A 10 -1.57 2.73 -3.52
N GLU A 11 -1.23 3.88 -4.07
CA GLU A 11 -1.90 5.13 -3.74
C GLU A 11 -3.37 5.11 -4.15
N ALA A 12 -3.66 4.55 -5.33
CA ALA A 12 -5.04 4.39 -5.78
C ALA A 12 -5.84 3.50 -4.83
N VAL A 13 -5.26 2.40 -4.36
CA VAL A 13 -5.91 1.52 -3.38
C VAL A 13 -6.22 2.28 -2.10
N ARG A 14 -5.27 3.06 -1.59
CA ARG A 14 -5.50 3.84 -0.36
C ARG A 14 -6.66 4.81 -0.52
N LYS A 15 -6.72 5.52 -1.63
CA LYS A 15 -7.81 6.45 -1.92
C LYS A 15 -9.16 5.74 -2.02
N LEU A 16 -9.20 4.62 -2.74
CA LEU A 16 -10.43 3.86 -2.92
C LEU A 16 -10.94 3.28 -1.60
N LEU A 17 -10.05 2.78 -0.76
CA LEU A 17 -10.44 2.22 0.53
C LEU A 17 -10.94 3.30 1.50
N MET A 18 -10.50 4.54 1.35
CA MET A 18 -10.97 5.64 2.18
C MET A 18 -12.29 6.21 1.70
N ASP A 19 -12.71 5.89 0.47
CA ASP A 19 -13.98 6.34 -0.06
C ASP A 19 -15.11 5.44 0.45
N LYS A 20 -16.01 6.00 1.25
CA LYS A 20 -17.11 5.27 1.85
C LYS A 20 -18.09 4.69 0.84
N LYS A 21 -18.08 5.16 -0.41
CA LYS A 21 -18.94 4.66 -1.47
C LYS A 21 -18.42 3.38 -2.11
N VAL A 22 -17.11 3.10 -1.95
CA VAL A 22 -16.49 1.91 -2.50
C VAL A 22 -16.74 0.74 -1.56
N LYS A 23 -17.54 -0.23 -2.01
CA LYS A 23 -17.90 -1.40 -1.22
C LYS A 23 -17.00 -2.59 -1.53
N LYS A 24 -16.43 -2.63 -2.72
CA LYS A 24 -15.57 -3.72 -3.16
C LYS A 24 -14.47 -3.16 -4.05
N LEU A 25 -13.25 -3.58 -3.78
CA LEU A 25 -12.09 -3.17 -4.58
C LEU A 25 -11.98 -4.07 -5.81
N THR A 26 -11.99 -3.47 -7.00
CA THR A 26 -11.85 -4.21 -8.26
C THR A 26 -10.65 -3.69 -9.06
N VAL A 27 -10.14 -4.51 -9.97
CA VAL A 27 -9.07 -4.11 -10.89
C VAL A 27 -9.51 -2.89 -11.71
N LYS A 28 -10.77 -2.90 -12.16
CA LYS A 28 -11.34 -1.77 -12.92
C LYS A 28 -11.21 -0.46 -12.13
N ASP A 29 -11.59 -0.48 -10.85
CA ASP A 29 -11.52 0.71 -10.01
C ASP A 29 -10.09 1.22 -9.88
N ILE A 30 -9.14 0.30 -9.68
CA ILE A 30 -7.73 0.65 -9.50
C ILE A 30 -7.17 1.27 -10.77
N VAL A 31 -7.40 0.64 -11.93
CA VAL A 31 -6.83 1.12 -13.19
C VAL A 31 -7.45 2.45 -13.61
N GLU A 32 -8.74 2.66 -13.34
CA GLU A 32 -9.39 3.94 -13.61
C GLU A 32 -8.83 5.05 -12.73
N GLU A 33 -8.62 4.77 -11.45
CA GLU A 33 -8.04 5.74 -10.52
C GLU A 33 -6.63 6.14 -10.90
N CYS A 34 -5.82 5.18 -11.38
CA CYS A 34 -4.44 5.41 -11.82
C CYS A 34 -4.33 5.92 -13.23
N GLN A 35 -5.42 5.83 -14.02
CA GLN A 35 -5.40 6.14 -15.45
C GLN A 35 -4.42 5.26 -16.23
N ILE A 36 -4.42 3.96 -15.91
CA ILE A 36 -3.62 2.96 -16.59
C ILE A 36 -4.53 1.90 -17.21
N THR A 37 -3.95 1.00 -18.00
CA THR A 37 -4.69 -0.10 -18.60
C THR A 37 -4.71 -1.33 -17.69
N ARG A 38 -5.66 -2.24 -17.91
CA ARG A 38 -5.66 -3.54 -17.23
C ARG A 38 -4.39 -4.32 -17.52
N GLN A 39 -3.89 -4.21 -18.75
CA GLN A 39 -2.65 -4.87 -19.15
C GLN A 39 -1.49 -4.41 -18.27
N SER A 40 -1.40 -3.09 -17.99
CA SER A 40 -0.38 -2.56 -17.10
C SER A 40 -0.50 -3.12 -15.68
N PHE A 41 -1.73 -3.24 -15.17
CA PHE A 41 -1.96 -3.85 -13.87
C PHE A 41 -1.42 -5.27 -13.83
N TYR A 42 -1.83 -6.11 -14.79
CA TYR A 42 -1.44 -7.53 -14.81
C TYR A 42 0.03 -7.75 -15.16
N TYR A 43 0.68 -6.75 -15.70
CA TYR A 43 2.14 -6.78 -15.88
C TYR A 43 2.87 -6.76 -14.52
N HIS A 44 2.34 -6.02 -13.56
CA HIS A 44 2.98 -5.86 -12.24
C HIS A 44 2.45 -6.80 -11.18
N PHE A 45 1.16 -7.13 -11.21
CA PHE A 45 0.53 -7.96 -10.19
C PHE A 45 -0.41 -8.97 -10.84
N GLU A 46 -0.39 -10.19 -10.34
CA GLU A 46 -1.25 -11.26 -10.83
C GLU A 46 -2.73 -11.00 -10.51
N ASP A 47 -2.99 -10.44 -9.33
CA ASP A 47 -4.34 -10.17 -8.85
C ASP A 47 -4.29 -9.09 -7.76
N ILE A 48 -5.45 -8.73 -7.23
CA ILE A 48 -5.55 -7.74 -6.16
C ILE A 48 -4.86 -8.22 -4.88
N PRO A 49 -5.03 -9.47 -4.43
CA PRO A 49 -4.29 -9.94 -3.25
C PRO A 49 -2.77 -9.78 -3.37
N ALA A 50 -2.20 -9.99 -4.56
CA ALA A 50 -0.77 -9.78 -4.78
C ALA A 50 -0.37 -8.32 -4.58
N LEU A 51 -1.19 -7.39 -5.06
CA LEU A 51 -0.98 -5.96 -4.85
C LEU A 51 -1.08 -5.60 -3.36
N LEU A 52 -2.09 -6.11 -2.67
CA LEU A 52 -2.27 -5.84 -1.24
C LEU A 52 -1.10 -6.38 -0.43
N GLN A 53 -0.60 -7.56 -0.77
CA GLN A 53 0.56 -8.14 -0.11
C GLN A 53 1.79 -7.25 -0.30
N TRP A 54 2.01 -6.75 -1.51
CA TRP A 54 3.13 -5.83 -1.79
C TRP A 54 3.03 -4.56 -0.95
N ILE A 55 1.82 -3.99 -0.82
CA ILE A 55 1.59 -2.80 -0.01
C ILE A 55 1.94 -3.06 1.45
N LEU A 56 1.52 -4.20 1.99
CA LEU A 56 1.82 -4.58 3.37
C LEU A 56 3.32 -4.77 3.59
N GLU A 57 4.01 -5.40 2.65
CA GLU A 57 5.45 -5.60 2.73
C GLU A 57 6.20 -4.26 2.75
N GLN A 58 5.78 -3.31 1.91
CA GLN A 58 6.39 -1.99 1.88
C GLN A 58 6.16 -1.23 3.19
N GLY A 59 4.95 -1.30 3.72
CA GLY A 59 4.60 -0.66 4.99
C GLY A 59 5.41 -1.22 6.15
N THR A 60 5.55 -2.55 6.22
CA THR A 60 6.32 -3.22 7.26
C THR A 60 7.79 -2.83 7.17
N GLU A 61 8.35 -2.78 5.97
CA GLU A 61 9.75 -2.40 5.78
C GLU A 61 10.01 -0.97 6.25
N ARG A 62 9.14 -0.03 5.89
CA ARG A 62 9.24 1.37 6.33
C ARG A 62 9.18 1.46 7.85
N MET A 63 8.27 0.71 8.46
CA MET A 63 8.10 0.68 9.91
C MET A 63 9.36 0.18 10.60
N LEU A 64 9.98 -0.88 10.08
CA LEU A 64 11.22 -1.43 10.61
C LEU A 64 12.38 -0.45 10.46
N GLN A 65 12.47 0.25 9.33
CA GLN A 65 13.51 1.25 9.10
C GLN A 65 13.40 2.40 10.09
N GLU A 66 12.18 2.88 10.34
CA GLU A 66 11.96 3.94 11.33
C GLU A 66 12.31 3.48 12.73
N ALA A 67 11.95 2.24 13.08
CA ALA A 67 12.28 1.68 14.40
C ALA A 67 13.78 1.55 14.60
N ARG A 68 14.56 1.26 13.57
CA ARG A 68 16.01 1.14 13.65
C ARG A 68 16.71 2.45 13.96
N LYS A 69 16.08 3.58 13.62
CA LYS A 69 16.63 4.91 13.92
C LYS A 69 16.42 5.33 15.37
N MET A 70 15.62 4.59 16.10
CA MET A 70 15.25 4.90 17.48
C MET A 70 16.05 4.02 18.43
N ASP A 71 16.13 4.41 19.72
CA ASP A 71 16.69 3.53 20.72
C ASP A 71 15.68 2.39 21.02
N GLY A 72 16.11 1.38 21.80
CA GLY A 72 15.30 0.19 22.00
C GLY A 72 13.92 0.48 22.59
N GLU A 73 13.83 1.39 23.55
CA GLU A 73 12.56 1.74 24.20
C GLU A 73 11.65 2.50 23.26
N GLU A 74 12.19 3.48 22.55
CA GLU A 74 11.41 4.25 21.57
C GLU A 74 10.92 3.35 20.44
N ALA A 75 11.75 2.43 19.96
CA ALA A 75 11.39 1.50 18.90
C ALA A 75 10.21 0.62 19.32
N LEU A 76 10.24 0.08 20.53
CA LEU A 76 9.14 -0.73 21.05
C LEU A 76 7.86 0.08 21.15
N ARG A 77 7.97 1.30 21.65
CA ARG A 77 6.82 2.19 21.78
C ARG A 77 6.23 2.54 20.43
N TYR A 78 7.07 2.83 19.44
CA TYR A 78 6.65 3.14 18.08
C TYR A 78 5.93 1.96 17.44
N LEU A 79 6.52 0.78 17.49
CA LEU A 79 5.93 -0.43 16.90
C LEU A 79 4.60 -0.78 17.55
N PHE A 80 4.52 -0.63 18.87
CA PHE A 80 3.29 -0.89 19.61
C PHE A 80 2.16 0.05 19.18
N LEU A 81 2.45 1.34 19.08
CA LEU A 81 1.46 2.35 18.68
C LEU A 81 0.97 2.14 17.25
N VAL A 82 1.88 1.82 16.33
CA VAL A 82 1.51 1.56 14.93
C VAL A 82 0.61 0.32 14.85
N THR A 83 0.91 -0.73 15.61
CA THR A 83 0.12 -1.95 15.62
C THR A 83 -1.29 -1.71 16.16
N ILE A 84 -1.42 -0.87 17.19
CA ILE A 84 -2.73 -0.57 17.79
C ILE A 84 -3.62 0.26 16.88
N GLN A 85 -3.03 1.15 16.07
CA GLN A 85 -3.78 2.07 15.23
C GLN A 85 -4.27 1.46 13.92
N VAL A 86 -3.85 0.27 13.60
CA VAL A 86 -4.25 -0.43 12.36
C VAL A 86 -5.63 -1.09 12.49
#